data_325839b0b1dd423bc03cf17842dd30af
#
_entry.id   325839b0b1dd423bc03cf17842dd30af
#
_cell.length_a   1.000
_cell.length_b   1.000
_cell.length_c   1.000
_cell.angle_alpha   90.00
_cell.angle_beta   90.00
_cell.angle_gamma   90.00
#
_symmetry.space_group_name_H-M   'P 1'
#
loop_
_entity.id
_entity.type
_entity.pdbx_description
1 polymer ?
#
loop_
_entity_poly.entity_id
_entity_poly.type
_entity_poly.pdbx_seq_one_letter_code
_entity_poly.pdbx_strand_id
1 'polypeptide(L)'
;MKEFIQPTKLWNRNFILLLQGHAVSVFGDVLYSISIGFWVFEKTGSTALMGVMSSISMFVMMFMNPFAGAIVDRSDRKKIIVGMDFLRGLLMIGVGYFAIQGKLGIEMVLVTAFVAAFCGVFFGPATMTVFVDLVPNSELVRAQSLSSGTNNLIGLLGKGVSGALLAFFGIGPMIIINGISFLFSAFTELFIRVPEGVKQGQPISVKHVLNDVVQGAKDTIATPGLNALILGALAANFFGSGYMSLLIPLSVQKGLSTTEFGFFVAAGSLAAVLAMLLLGVVKIPAKHKMKLFVGAFTLQTGFLIVGFLGRGFPWLTSTFFIGDFLNVIGNALLNATMILAIPRDKRATVFGFVSSFSIAGMALSTLGYGSSPKRST
;
A
#
# COMPACT_ATOMS: atom_id res chain seq x y z
N MET A 1 2.30 5.06 34.38
CA MET A 1 2.43 4.56 33.01
C MET A 1 3.08 3.19 33.04
N LYS A 2 2.41 2.14 32.60
CA LYS A 2 3.08 0.84 32.43
C LYS A 2 4.12 0.98 31.34
N GLU A 3 5.37 0.70 31.66
CA GLU A 3 6.46 0.71 30.69
C GLU A 3 6.12 -0.23 29.53
N PHE A 4 6.14 0.28 28.32
CA PHE A 4 5.88 -0.53 27.14
C PHE A 4 7.08 -1.45 26.87
N ILE A 5 6.92 -2.72 27.17
CA ILE A 5 7.92 -3.75 26.88
C ILE A 5 7.71 -4.20 25.43
N GLN A 6 8.64 -3.85 24.56
CA GLN A 6 8.63 -4.34 23.18
C GLN A 6 8.72 -5.88 23.12
N PRO A 7 8.07 -6.51 22.16
CA PRO A 7 8.23 -7.94 21.93
C PRO A 7 9.70 -8.31 21.70
N THR A 8 10.12 -9.41 22.25
CA THR A 8 11.50 -9.91 22.08
C THR A 8 11.67 -10.77 20.81
N LYS A 9 10.56 -11.28 20.26
CA LYS A 9 10.54 -12.17 19.08
C LYS A 9 9.65 -11.62 17.99
N LEU A 10 10.08 -11.76 16.72
CA LEU A 10 9.27 -11.40 15.55
C LEU A 10 8.00 -12.26 15.48
N TRP A 11 8.15 -13.58 15.54
CA TRP A 11 7.03 -14.52 15.48
C TRP A 11 6.34 -14.62 16.84
N ASN A 12 5.59 -13.57 17.19
CA ASN A 12 4.71 -13.57 18.36
C ASN A 12 3.25 -13.67 17.89
N ARG A 13 2.37 -14.11 18.81
CA ARG A 13 0.95 -14.33 18.52
C ARG A 13 0.26 -13.11 17.91
N ASN A 14 0.55 -11.92 18.42
CA ASN A 14 -0.10 -10.69 17.95
C ASN A 14 0.31 -10.32 16.52
N PHE A 15 1.60 -10.47 16.20
CA PHE A 15 2.10 -10.24 14.84
C PHE A 15 1.51 -11.24 13.83
N ILE A 16 1.41 -12.53 14.21
CA ILE A 16 0.81 -13.55 13.35
C ILE A 16 -0.68 -13.25 13.12
N LEU A 17 -1.43 -12.87 14.16
CA LEU A 17 -2.84 -12.51 14.03
C LEU A 17 -3.04 -11.30 13.10
N LEU A 18 -2.21 -10.26 13.22
CA LEU A 18 -2.27 -9.10 12.35
C LEU A 18 -1.92 -9.46 10.90
N LEU A 19 -0.84 -10.23 10.69
CA LEU A 19 -0.37 -10.61 9.36
C LEU A 19 -1.39 -11.48 8.62
N GLN A 20 -1.95 -12.49 9.28
CA GLN A 20 -2.94 -13.38 8.65
C GLN A 20 -4.26 -12.68 8.36
N GLY A 21 -4.77 -11.84 9.29
CA GLY A 21 -5.98 -11.06 9.08
C GLY A 21 -5.82 -10.15 7.86
N HIS A 22 -4.72 -9.39 7.82
CA HIS A 22 -4.39 -8.55 6.68
C HIS A 22 -4.21 -9.34 5.36
N ALA A 23 -3.57 -10.51 5.39
CA ALA A 23 -3.41 -11.36 4.22
C ALA A 23 -4.76 -11.81 3.63
N VAL A 24 -5.69 -12.22 4.49
CA VAL A 24 -7.03 -12.66 4.07
C VAL A 24 -7.84 -11.50 3.49
N SER A 25 -7.80 -10.31 4.11
CA SER A 25 -8.51 -9.13 3.58
C SER A 25 -7.89 -8.62 2.28
N VAL A 26 -6.56 -8.61 2.12
CA VAL A 26 -5.91 -8.27 0.84
C VAL A 26 -6.32 -9.24 -0.29
N PHE A 27 -6.42 -10.53 0.00
CA PHE A 27 -6.91 -11.49 -0.99
C PHE A 27 -8.35 -11.18 -1.44
N GLY A 28 -9.24 -10.91 -0.49
CA GLY A 28 -10.61 -10.47 -0.76
C GLY A 28 -10.65 -9.19 -1.59
N ASP A 29 -9.82 -8.19 -1.27
CA ASP A 29 -9.72 -6.93 -2.01
C ASP A 29 -9.28 -7.13 -3.46
N VAL A 30 -8.32 -8.03 -3.72
CA VAL A 30 -7.90 -8.36 -5.09
C VAL A 30 -9.04 -8.99 -5.88
N LEU A 31 -9.76 -9.95 -5.27
CA LEU A 31 -10.94 -10.57 -5.91
C LEU A 31 -12.01 -9.53 -6.22
N TYR A 32 -12.35 -8.68 -5.25
CA TYR A 32 -13.34 -7.62 -5.41
C TYR A 32 -12.94 -6.62 -6.49
N SER A 33 -11.70 -6.10 -6.46
CA SER A 33 -11.26 -5.05 -7.38
C SER A 33 -11.31 -5.48 -8.85
N ILE A 34 -10.93 -6.73 -9.13
CA ILE A 34 -11.00 -7.29 -10.49
C ILE A 34 -12.45 -7.52 -10.89
N SER A 35 -13.24 -8.14 -10.01
CA SER A 35 -14.65 -8.46 -10.30
C SER A 35 -15.48 -7.22 -10.54
N ILE A 36 -15.33 -6.19 -9.71
CA ILE A 36 -16.08 -4.94 -9.87
C ILE A 36 -15.63 -4.16 -11.10
N GLY A 37 -14.33 -4.20 -11.43
CA GLY A 37 -13.80 -3.61 -12.65
C GLY A 37 -14.42 -4.23 -13.91
N PHE A 38 -14.46 -5.55 -14.00
CA PHE A 38 -15.13 -6.27 -15.10
C PHE A 38 -16.61 -5.95 -15.16
N TRP A 39 -17.32 -5.99 -14.03
CA TRP A 39 -18.76 -5.71 -13.98
C TRP A 39 -19.09 -4.28 -14.44
N VAL A 40 -18.33 -3.28 -13.99
CA VAL A 40 -18.53 -1.87 -14.41
C VAL A 40 -18.29 -1.74 -15.92
N PHE A 41 -17.24 -2.36 -16.44
CA PHE A 41 -16.96 -2.31 -17.87
C PHE A 41 -18.04 -3.01 -18.70
N GLU A 42 -18.49 -4.19 -18.28
CA GLU A 42 -19.54 -4.94 -18.96
C GLU A 42 -20.89 -4.17 -18.95
N LYS A 43 -21.24 -3.54 -17.83
CA LYS A 43 -22.48 -2.76 -17.68
C LYS A 43 -22.50 -1.45 -18.45
N THR A 44 -21.35 -0.78 -18.57
CA THR A 44 -21.31 0.62 -19.04
C THR A 44 -20.47 0.82 -20.31
N GLY A 45 -19.60 -0.11 -20.67
CA GLY A 45 -18.60 0.06 -21.72
C GLY A 45 -17.57 1.17 -21.44
N SER A 46 -17.61 1.79 -20.25
CA SER A 46 -16.86 3.01 -19.93
C SER A 46 -15.62 2.74 -19.08
N THR A 47 -14.45 2.87 -19.68
CA THR A 47 -13.17 2.90 -18.95
C THR A 47 -13.04 4.17 -18.10
N ALA A 48 -13.69 5.26 -18.50
CA ALA A 48 -13.71 6.53 -17.75
C ALA A 48 -14.34 6.33 -16.37
N LEU A 49 -15.42 5.55 -16.25
CA LEU A 49 -16.07 5.28 -14.96
C LEU A 49 -15.17 4.46 -14.01
N MET A 50 -14.38 3.53 -14.54
CA MET A 50 -13.34 2.83 -13.76
C MET A 50 -12.29 3.81 -13.24
N GLY A 51 -11.90 4.79 -14.06
CA GLY A 51 -11.03 5.90 -13.65
C GLY A 51 -11.65 6.74 -12.54
N VAL A 52 -12.95 7.06 -12.61
CA VAL A 52 -13.67 7.80 -11.55
C VAL A 52 -13.65 7.03 -10.23
N MET A 53 -13.90 5.73 -10.24
CA MET A 53 -13.83 4.90 -9.02
C MET A 53 -12.45 4.95 -8.37
N SER A 54 -11.39 4.80 -9.16
CA SER A 54 -10.01 4.91 -8.66
C SER A 54 -9.72 6.31 -8.13
N SER A 55 -10.22 7.35 -8.82
CA SER A 55 -10.05 8.75 -8.41
C SER A 55 -10.75 9.06 -7.09
N ILE A 56 -11.94 8.52 -6.83
CA ILE A 56 -12.64 8.68 -5.54
C ILE A 56 -11.73 8.21 -4.40
N SER A 57 -11.17 7.01 -4.53
CA SER A 57 -10.26 6.47 -3.50
C SER A 57 -9.01 7.33 -3.30
N MET A 58 -8.41 7.80 -4.40
CA MET A 58 -7.23 8.69 -4.32
C MET A 58 -7.54 10.03 -3.65
N PHE A 59 -8.68 10.66 -4.00
CA PHE A 59 -9.11 11.92 -3.39
C PHE A 59 -9.38 11.76 -1.90
N VAL A 60 -10.12 10.72 -1.51
CA VAL A 60 -10.38 10.45 -0.09
C VAL A 60 -9.06 10.26 0.67
N MET A 61 -8.13 9.47 0.15
CA MET A 61 -6.82 9.24 0.77
C MET A 61 -5.99 10.53 0.84
N MET A 62 -5.90 11.30 -0.23
CA MET A 62 -5.09 12.51 -0.29
C MET A 62 -5.53 13.54 0.75
N PHE A 63 -6.84 13.78 0.87
CA PHE A 63 -7.36 14.82 1.76
C PHE A 63 -7.57 14.34 3.19
N MET A 64 -7.94 13.07 3.39
CA MET A 64 -8.30 12.58 4.72
C MET A 64 -7.14 11.97 5.51
N ASN A 65 -6.08 11.46 4.86
CA ASN A 65 -4.96 10.81 5.57
C ASN A 65 -4.33 11.65 6.68
N PRO A 66 -4.05 12.98 6.51
CA PRO A 66 -3.47 13.78 7.60
C PRO A 66 -4.38 13.87 8.81
N PHE A 67 -5.69 14.02 8.57
CA PHE A 67 -6.69 14.10 9.65
C PHE A 67 -6.89 12.74 10.32
N ALA A 68 -6.97 11.68 9.54
CA ALA A 68 -7.08 10.33 10.07
C ALA A 68 -5.88 9.96 10.94
N GLY A 69 -4.66 10.31 10.50
CA GLY A 69 -3.46 10.12 11.30
C GLY A 69 -3.55 10.79 12.68
N ALA A 70 -3.95 12.07 12.70
CA ALA A 70 -4.10 12.83 13.96
C ALA A 70 -5.22 12.27 14.88
N ILE A 71 -6.30 11.77 14.29
CA ILE A 71 -7.40 11.11 15.04
C ILE A 71 -6.92 9.76 15.58
N VAL A 72 -6.23 8.97 14.78
CA VAL A 72 -5.69 7.67 15.17
C VAL A 72 -4.71 7.78 16.35
N ASP A 73 -3.86 8.81 16.37
CA ASP A 73 -2.90 9.02 17.47
C ASP A 73 -3.58 9.32 18.82
N ARG A 74 -4.82 9.83 18.79
CA ARG A 74 -5.64 10.13 19.99
C ARG A 74 -6.62 9.02 20.34
N SER A 75 -6.81 8.05 19.49
CA SER A 75 -7.84 7.02 19.59
C SER A 75 -7.25 5.66 20.01
N ASP A 76 -8.14 4.77 20.43
CA ASP A 76 -7.82 3.36 20.59
C ASP A 76 -7.63 2.71 19.21
N ARG A 77 -6.37 2.46 18.85
CA ARG A 77 -5.96 1.93 17.56
C ARG A 77 -6.61 0.57 17.27
N LYS A 78 -6.76 -0.28 18.29
CA LYS A 78 -7.42 -1.57 18.16
C LYS A 78 -8.88 -1.41 17.76
N LYS A 79 -9.61 -0.49 18.42
CA LYS A 79 -11.01 -0.22 18.07
C LYS A 79 -11.15 0.31 16.65
N ILE A 80 -10.17 1.10 16.17
CA ILE A 80 -10.18 1.60 14.80
C ILE A 80 -9.99 0.45 13.81
N ILE A 81 -8.94 -0.39 13.95
CA ILE A 81 -8.69 -1.46 12.99
C ILE A 81 -9.86 -2.45 12.93
N VAL A 82 -10.33 -2.92 14.09
CA VAL A 82 -11.48 -3.82 14.18
C VAL A 82 -12.76 -3.18 13.64
N GLY A 83 -13.03 -1.91 14.02
CA GLY A 83 -14.24 -1.20 13.61
C GLY A 83 -14.28 -0.91 12.12
N MET A 84 -13.15 -0.54 11.51
CA MET A 84 -13.08 -0.26 10.07
C MET A 84 -13.21 -1.53 9.23
N ASP A 85 -12.60 -2.63 9.64
CA ASP A 85 -12.77 -3.92 8.95
C ASP A 85 -14.17 -4.48 9.13
N PHE A 86 -14.76 -4.37 10.33
CA PHE A 86 -16.14 -4.77 10.57
C PHE A 86 -17.13 -3.98 9.69
N LEU A 87 -16.95 -2.65 9.61
CA LEU A 87 -17.80 -1.79 8.79
C LEU A 87 -17.67 -2.12 7.29
N ARG A 88 -16.42 -2.31 6.80
CA ARG A 88 -16.18 -2.75 5.41
C ARG A 88 -16.82 -4.12 5.14
N GLY A 89 -16.67 -5.05 6.07
CA GLY A 89 -17.26 -6.38 5.96
C GLY A 89 -18.77 -6.35 5.81
N LEU A 90 -19.47 -5.61 6.67
CA LEU A 90 -20.93 -5.45 6.58
C LEU A 90 -21.37 -4.76 5.29
N LEU A 91 -20.66 -3.68 4.90
CA LEU A 91 -20.93 -2.97 3.64
C LEU A 91 -20.83 -3.91 2.43
N MET A 92 -19.73 -4.66 2.32
CA MET A 92 -19.51 -5.59 1.20
C MET A 92 -20.53 -6.73 1.18
N ILE A 93 -20.91 -7.29 2.33
CA ILE A 93 -21.97 -8.31 2.39
C ILE A 93 -23.30 -7.74 1.93
N GLY A 94 -23.67 -6.53 2.39
CA GLY A 94 -24.89 -5.86 1.96
C GLY A 94 -24.93 -5.62 0.44
N VAL A 95 -23.85 -5.06 -0.10
CA VAL A 95 -23.73 -4.79 -1.55
C VAL A 95 -23.71 -6.08 -2.36
N GLY A 96 -23.02 -7.12 -1.90
CA GLY A 96 -22.98 -8.44 -2.52
C GLY A 96 -24.36 -9.12 -2.53
N TYR A 97 -25.15 -8.95 -1.48
CA TYR A 97 -26.54 -9.41 -1.42
C TYR A 97 -27.41 -8.75 -2.51
N PHE A 98 -27.32 -7.41 -2.67
CA PHE A 98 -28.01 -6.72 -3.76
C PHE A 98 -27.49 -7.15 -5.14
N ALA A 99 -26.19 -7.42 -5.27
CA ALA A 99 -25.61 -7.93 -6.50
C ALA A 99 -26.17 -9.30 -6.89
N ILE A 100 -26.35 -10.24 -5.93
CA ILE A 100 -26.98 -11.55 -6.17
C ILE A 100 -28.44 -11.39 -6.66
N GLN A 101 -29.16 -10.38 -6.15
CA GLN A 101 -30.52 -10.10 -6.58
C GLN A 101 -30.61 -9.39 -7.96
N GLY A 102 -29.48 -9.13 -8.62
CA GLY A 102 -29.44 -8.38 -9.87
C GLY A 102 -29.74 -6.89 -9.73
N LYS A 103 -29.75 -6.35 -8.50
CA LYS A 103 -30.08 -4.96 -8.16
C LYS A 103 -28.85 -4.07 -7.93
N LEU A 104 -27.67 -4.55 -8.31
CA LEU A 104 -26.43 -3.74 -8.19
C LEU A 104 -26.48 -2.57 -9.19
N GLY A 105 -26.43 -1.34 -8.68
CA GLY A 105 -26.38 -0.10 -9.45
C GLY A 105 -24.98 0.54 -9.39
N ILE A 106 -24.68 1.42 -10.37
CA ILE A 106 -23.41 2.14 -10.41
C ILE A 106 -23.26 3.05 -9.19
N GLU A 107 -24.35 3.70 -8.74
CA GLU A 107 -24.37 4.56 -7.56
C GLU A 107 -23.94 3.78 -6.31
N MET A 108 -24.45 2.55 -6.14
CA MET A 108 -24.03 1.66 -5.04
C MET A 108 -22.54 1.38 -5.08
N VAL A 109 -21.99 1.12 -6.26
CA VAL A 109 -20.56 0.85 -6.44
C VAL A 109 -19.72 2.06 -6.08
N LEU A 110 -20.12 3.27 -6.52
CA LEU A 110 -19.42 4.52 -6.21
C LEU A 110 -19.48 4.84 -4.70
N VAL A 111 -20.64 4.69 -4.07
CA VAL A 111 -20.80 4.87 -2.62
C VAL A 111 -19.94 3.84 -1.87
N THR A 112 -19.93 2.58 -2.32
CA THR A 112 -19.09 1.53 -1.74
C THR A 112 -17.61 1.87 -1.84
N ALA A 113 -17.15 2.35 -3.00
CA ALA A 113 -15.76 2.77 -3.20
C ALA A 113 -15.38 3.93 -2.25
N PHE A 114 -16.29 4.91 -2.08
CA PHE A 114 -16.07 6.03 -1.16
C PHE A 114 -15.98 5.55 0.30
N VAL A 115 -16.94 4.75 0.78
CA VAL A 115 -16.97 4.26 2.17
C VAL A 115 -15.80 3.33 2.45
N ALA A 116 -15.46 2.44 1.52
CA ALA A 116 -14.30 1.56 1.65
C ALA A 116 -12.98 2.35 1.71
N ALA A 117 -12.83 3.38 0.86
CA ALA A 117 -11.67 4.27 0.89
C ALA A 117 -11.60 5.05 2.21
N PHE A 118 -12.73 5.59 2.70
CA PHE A 118 -12.80 6.27 3.99
C PHE A 118 -12.38 5.36 5.15
N CYS A 119 -12.87 4.14 5.20
CA CYS A 119 -12.41 3.16 6.19
C CYS A 119 -10.91 2.88 6.07
N GLY A 120 -10.41 2.73 4.82
CA GLY A 120 -9.00 2.49 4.54
C GLY A 120 -8.07 3.59 5.04
N VAL A 121 -8.52 4.84 4.96
CA VAL A 121 -7.77 6.03 5.44
C VAL A 121 -7.51 5.96 6.95
N PHE A 122 -8.44 5.46 7.75
CA PHE A 122 -8.23 5.28 9.20
C PHE A 122 -7.50 3.97 9.50
N PHE A 123 -7.84 2.90 8.78
CA PHE A 123 -7.23 1.59 8.97
C PHE A 123 -5.72 1.60 8.71
N GLY A 124 -5.25 2.23 7.63
CA GLY A 124 -3.85 2.25 7.24
C GLY A 124 -2.90 2.78 8.32
N PRO A 125 -3.03 4.04 8.76
CA PRO A 125 -2.20 4.61 9.82
C PRO A 125 -2.32 3.84 11.16
N ALA A 126 -3.52 3.37 11.52
CA ALA A 126 -3.74 2.59 12.73
C ALA A 126 -2.99 1.27 12.68
N THR A 127 -3.14 0.50 11.60
CA THR A 127 -2.45 -0.78 11.39
C THR A 127 -0.95 -0.60 11.34
N MET A 128 -0.44 0.44 10.64
CA MET A 128 0.99 0.71 10.57
C MET A 128 1.60 0.99 11.94
N THR A 129 0.89 1.74 12.78
CA THR A 129 1.35 2.03 14.15
C THR A 129 1.32 0.78 15.03
N VAL A 130 0.23 -0.01 14.97
CA VAL A 130 0.12 -1.29 15.67
C VAL A 130 1.18 -2.27 15.22
N PHE A 131 1.42 -2.39 13.91
CA PHE A 131 2.46 -3.24 13.34
C PHE A 131 3.83 -2.99 13.98
N VAL A 132 4.21 -1.72 14.10
CA VAL A 132 5.50 -1.34 14.70
C VAL A 132 5.55 -1.67 16.20
N ASP A 133 4.44 -1.51 16.91
CA ASP A 133 4.36 -1.84 18.33
C ASP A 133 4.41 -3.35 18.59
N LEU A 134 4.05 -4.17 17.63
CA LEU A 134 4.04 -5.64 17.74
C LEU A 134 5.35 -6.31 17.29
N VAL A 135 6.34 -5.55 16.81
CA VAL A 135 7.59 -6.08 16.25
C VAL A 135 8.81 -5.49 16.96
N PRO A 136 9.85 -6.30 17.26
CA PRO A 136 11.11 -5.76 17.77
C PRO A 136 11.74 -4.79 16.76
N ASN A 137 12.31 -3.67 17.23
CA ASN A 137 12.94 -2.67 16.36
C ASN A 137 14.07 -3.27 15.46
N SER A 138 14.78 -4.28 15.97
CA SER A 138 15.82 -5.00 15.21
C SER A 138 15.25 -5.83 14.03
N GLU A 139 13.99 -6.26 14.12
CA GLU A 139 13.33 -7.14 13.16
C GLU A 139 12.37 -6.38 12.20
N LEU A 140 12.24 -5.05 12.33
CA LEU A 140 11.28 -4.26 11.54
C LEU A 140 11.45 -4.42 10.02
N VAL A 141 12.69 -4.46 9.52
CA VAL A 141 12.95 -4.68 8.08
C VAL A 141 12.44 -6.04 7.65
N ARG A 142 12.72 -7.07 8.45
CA ARG A 142 12.28 -8.45 8.19
C ARG A 142 10.76 -8.56 8.23
N ALA A 143 10.11 -7.98 9.23
CA ALA A 143 8.65 -7.95 9.35
C ALA A 143 8.00 -7.24 8.15
N GLN A 144 8.54 -6.07 7.76
CA GLN A 144 8.05 -5.31 6.61
C GLN A 144 8.21 -6.10 5.31
N SER A 145 9.34 -6.79 5.13
CA SER A 145 9.59 -7.63 3.96
C SER A 145 8.63 -8.82 3.91
N LEU A 146 8.37 -9.47 5.04
CA LEU A 146 7.38 -10.55 5.14
C LEU A 146 5.97 -10.07 4.79
N SER A 147 5.53 -8.92 5.36
CA SER A 147 4.23 -8.34 5.05
C SER A 147 4.09 -7.97 3.58
N SER A 148 5.08 -7.27 3.02
CA SER A 148 5.09 -6.90 1.60
C SER A 148 5.18 -8.10 0.68
N GLY A 149 6.00 -9.12 1.04
CA GLY A 149 6.11 -10.38 0.31
C GLY A 149 4.77 -11.12 0.26
N THR A 150 4.09 -11.21 1.41
CA THR A 150 2.75 -11.79 1.51
C THR A 150 1.76 -11.06 0.61
N ASN A 151 1.74 -9.72 0.65
CA ASN A 151 0.84 -8.91 -0.19
C ASN A 151 1.10 -9.12 -1.68
N ASN A 152 2.36 -9.19 -2.12
CA ASN A 152 2.70 -9.43 -3.52
C ASN A 152 2.34 -10.84 -3.98
N LEU A 153 2.59 -11.86 -3.16
CA LEU A 153 2.18 -13.24 -3.47
C LEU A 153 0.66 -13.35 -3.57
N ILE A 154 -0.08 -12.77 -2.63
CA ILE A 154 -1.53 -12.74 -2.65
C ILE A 154 -2.04 -11.97 -3.88
N GLY A 155 -1.43 -10.82 -4.18
CA GLY A 155 -1.75 -10.06 -5.37
C GLY A 155 -1.57 -10.85 -6.66
N LEU A 156 -0.47 -11.60 -6.78
CA LEU A 156 -0.21 -12.45 -7.92
C LEU A 156 -1.22 -13.61 -8.02
N LEU A 157 -1.40 -14.36 -6.95
CA LEU A 157 -2.32 -15.50 -6.91
C LEU A 157 -3.76 -15.04 -7.08
N GLY A 158 -4.17 -13.99 -6.37
CA GLY A 158 -5.51 -13.44 -6.44
C GLY A 158 -5.88 -12.97 -7.84
N LYS A 159 -4.96 -12.26 -8.53
CA LYS A 159 -5.17 -11.85 -9.93
C LYS A 159 -5.29 -13.06 -10.86
N GLY A 160 -4.47 -14.09 -10.64
CA GLY A 160 -4.50 -15.30 -11.46
C GLY A 160 -5.81 -16.08 -11.36
N VAL A 161 -6.39 -16.17 -10.15
CA VAL A 161 -7.60 -16.97 -9.92
C VAL A 161 -8.90 -16.16 -10.04
N SER A 162 -8.86 -14.83 -9.88
CA SER A 162 -10.07 -14.00 -9.81
C SER A 162 -10.95 -14.07 -11.06
N GLY A 163 -10.35 -14.15 -12.25
CA GLY A 163 -11.09 -14.30 -13.51
C GLY A 163 -11.89 -15.61 -13.56
N ALA A 164 -11.28 -16.73 -13.18
CA ALA A 164 -11.93 -18.03 -13.13
C ALA A 164 -13.03 -18.05 -12.05
N LEU A 165 -12.75 -17.54 -10.86
CA LEU A 165 -13.72 -17.45 -9.77
C LEU A 165 -14.91 -16.55 -10.13
N LEU A 166 -14.66 -15.42 -10.80
CA LEU A 166 -15.71 -14.53 -11.28
C LEU A 166 -16.61 -15.22 -12.31
N ALA A 167 -16.01 -15.94 -13.27
CA ALA A 167 -16.76 -16.67 -14.29
C ALA A 167 -17.62 -17.79 -13.69
N PHE A 168 -17.14 -18.44 -12.61
CA PHE A 168 -17.83 -19.55 -11.98
C PHE A 168 -18.90 -19.10 -10.97
N PHE A 169 -18.59 -18.11 -10.12
CA PHE A 169 -19.47 -17.69 -9.04
C PHE A 169 -20.29 -16.43 -9.34
N GLY A 170 -19.86 -15.62 -10.32
CA GLY A 170 -20.45 -14.32 -10.60
C GLY A 170 -20.04 -13.22 -9.60
N ILE A 171 -20.50 -11.98 -9.86
CA ILE A 171 -20.07 -10.79 -9.12
C ILE A 171 -20.53 -10.78 -7.66
N GLY A 172 -21.76 -11.18 -7.38
CA GLY A 172 -22.35 -11.10 -6.03
C GLY A 172 -21.56 -11.90 -4.99
N PRO A 173 -21.32 -13.21 -5.19
CA PRO A 173 -20.50 -14.02 -4.30
C PRO A 173 -19.07 -13.49 -4.15
N MET A 174 -18.46 -12.91 -5.19
CA MET A 174 -17.11 -12.32 -5.08
C MET A 174 -17.08 -11.13 -4.12
N ILE A 175 -18.11 -10.27 -4.15
CA ILE A 175 -18.25 -9.16 -3.20
C ILE A 175 -18.47 -9.70 -1.77
N ILE A 176 -19.30 -10.75 -1.60
CA ILE A 176 -19.55 -11.37 -0.29
C ILE A 176 -18.28 -12.01 0.28
N ILE A 177 -17.48 -12.70 -0.54
CA ILE A 177 -16.20 -13.28 -0.13
C ILE A 177 -15.27 -12.18 0.42
N ASN A 178 -15.20 -11.01 -0.23
CA ASN A 178 -14.46 -9.88 0.30
C ASN A 178 -15.04 -9.39 1.63
N GLY A 179 -16.37 -9.29 1.76
CA GLY A 179 -17.02 -8.94 3.03
C GLY A 179 -16.68 -9.92 4.16
N ILE A 180 -16.73 -11.22 3.88
CA ILE A 180 -16.35 -12.26 4.84
C ILE A 180 -14.85 -12.15 5.21
N SER A 181 -13.97 -11.85 4.27
CA SER A 181 -12.54 -11.69 4.52
C SER A 181 -12.27 -10.54 5.50
N PHE A 182 -12.97 -9.42 5.37
CA PHE A 182 -12.91 -8.30 6.32
C PHE A 182 -13.46 -8.67 7.71
N LEU A 183 -14.59 -9.38 7.78
CA LEU A 183 -15.13 -9.84 9.08
C LEU A 183 -14.18 -10.83 9.75
N PHE A 184 -13.54 -11.71 8.98
CA PHE A 184 -12.52 -12.62 9.51
C PHE A 184 -11.30 -11.86 10.04
N SER A 185 -10.82 -10.84 9.30
CA SER A 185 -9.75 -9.94 9.77
C SER A 185 -10.15 -9.26 11.08
N ALA A 186 -11.32 -8.60 11.13
CA ALA A 186 -11.83 -7.96 12.33
C ALA A 186 -11.92 -8.94 13.52
N PHE A 187 -12.39 -10.16 13.29
CA PHE A 187 -12.48 -11.19 14.33
C PHE A 187 -11.09 -11.58 14.86
N THR A 188 -10.11 -11.80 13.99
CA THR A 188 -8.76 -12.15 14.43
C THR A 188 -8.07 -10.99 15.16
N GLU A 189 -8.32 -9.75 14.74
CA GLU A 189 -7.80 -8.53 15.35
C GLU A 189 -8.33 -8.28 16.77
N LEU A 190 -9.54 -8.77 17.09
CA LEU A 190 -10.07 -8.73 18.46
C LEU A 190 -9.16 -9.42 19.49
N PHE A 191 -8.39 -10.41 19.08
CA PHE A 191 -7.48 -11.14 19.95
C PHE A 191 -6.08 -10.51 20.06
N ILE A 192 -5.79 -9.47 19.27
CA ILE A 192 -4.51 -8.75 19.34
C ILE A 192 -4.49 -7.91 20.62
N ARG A 193 -3.39 -7.98 21.35
CA ARG A 193 -3.09 -7.10 22.48
C ARG A 193 -2.24 -5.94 21.99
N VAL A 194 -2.85 -4.79 21.82
CA VAL A 194 -2.19 -3.57 21.37
C VAL A 194 -1.84 -2.71 22.58
N PRO A 195 -0.61 -2.19 22.68
CA PRO A 195 -0.26 -1.23 23.73
C PRO A 195 -1.07 0.07 23.59
N GLU A 196 -1.40 0.68 24.72
CA GLU A 196 -2.09 1.96 24.73
C GLU A 196 -1.24 3.05 24.06
N GLY A 197 -1.86 3.85 23.21
CA GLY A 197 -1.19 4.99 22.56
C GLY A 197 -0.95 6.12 23.56
N VAL A 198 0.12 6.90 23.38
CA VAL A 198 0.51 8.00 24.27
C VAL A 198 -0.57 9.07 24.40
N LYS A 199 -1.35 9.34 23.34
CA LYS A 199 -2.43 10.33 23.31
C LYS A 199 -3.84 9.72 23.46
N GLN A 200 -3.94 8.42 23.74
CA GLN A 200 -5.23 7.73 23.85
C GLN A 200 -6.07 8.37 24.97
N GLY A 201 -7.35 8.57 24.69
CA GLY A 201 -8.30 9.19 25.63
C GLY A 201 -8.23 10.72 25.70
N GLN A 202 -7.37 11.38 24.94
CA GLN A 202 -7.40 12.84 24.84
C GLN A 202 -8.61 13.32 24.01
N PRO A 203 -9.20 14.50 24.34
CA PRO A 203 -10.39 14.96 23.64
C PRO A 203 -10.14 15.14 22.14
N ILE A 204 -11.01 14.56 21.31
CA ILE A 204 -11.02 14.73 19.87
C ILE A 204 -11.88 15.95 19.55
N SER A 205 -11.24 17.09 19.30
CA SER A 205 -11.93 18.29 18.80
C SER A 205 -11.30 18.72 17.48
N VAL A 206 -12.09 19.35 16.60
CA VAL A 206 -11.61 19.85 15.30
C VAL A 206 -10.36 20.74 15.47
N LYS A 207 -10.36 21.62 16.47
CA LYS A 207 -9.22 22.50 16.77
C LYS A 207 -7.97 21.71 17.16
N HIS A 208 -8.10 20.66 17.99
CA HIS A 208 -6.97 19.82 18.39
C HIS A 208 -6.42 19.01 17.21
N VAL A 209 -7.32 18.43 16.40
CA VAL A 209 -6.91 17.67 15.20
C VAL A 209 -6.19 18.57 14.21
N LEU A 210 -6.72 19.77 13.92
CA LEU A 210 -6.06 20.74 13.04
C LEU A 210 -4.70 21.18 13.58
N ASN A 211 -4.60 21.44 14.88
CA ASN A 211 -3.32 21.77 15.51
C ASN A 211 -2.32 20.61 15.39
N ASP A 212 -2.74 19.37 15.62
CA ASP A 212 -1.85 18.20 15.46
C ASP A 212 -1.39 18.02 14.02
N VAL A 213 -2.29 18.24 13.04
CA VAL A 213 -1.95 18.22 11.61
C VAL A 213 -0.90 19.27 11.29
N VAL A 214 -1.11 20.53 11.72
CA VAL A 214 -0.17 21.63 11.47
C VAL A 214 1.15 21.39 12.21
N GLN A 215 1.09 20.96 13.48
CA GLN A 215 2.28 20.69 14.27
C GLN A 215 3.04 19.48 13.71
N GLY A 216 2.34 18.42 13.29
CA GLY A 216 2.94 17.27 12.64
C GLY A 216 3.69 17.64 11.35
N ALA A 217 3.12 18.56 10.53
CA ALA A 217 3.81 19.09 9.36
C ALA A 217 5.08 19.88 9.74
N LYS A 218 4.98 20.78 10.73
CA LYS A 218 6.13 21.56 11.22
C LYS A 218 7.22 20.67 11.79
N ASP A 219 6.87 19.71 12.64
CA ASP A 219 7.83 18.79 13.26
C ASP A 219 8.51 17.90 12.21
N THR A 220 7.75 17.48 11.19
CA THR A 220 8.25 16.69 10.06
C THR A 220 9.31 17.47 9.27
N ILE A 221 9.06 18.75 8.99
CA ILE A 221 9.99 19.62 8.26
C ILE A 221 11.18 20.00 9.14
N ALA A 222 10.97 20.25 10.43
CA ALA A 222 11.99 20.72 11.37
C ALA A 222 12.93 19.60 11.84
N THR A 223 12.54 18.32 11.73
CA THR A 223 13.37 17.20 12.21
C THR A 223 14.48 16.90 11.20
N PRO A 224 15.77 17.14 11.53
CA PRO A 224 16.89 16.86 10.64
C PRO A 224 16.91 15.38 10.24
N GLY A 225 17.06 15.11 8.96
CA GLY A 225 17.06 13.76 8.40
C GLY A 225 15.68 13.20 8.07
N LEU A 226 14.62 13.52 8.81
CA LEU A 226 13.25 13.09 8.51
C LEU A 226 12.71 13.80 7.26
N ASN A 227 12.93 15.11 7.16
CA ASN A 227 12.62 15.89 5.97
C ASN A 227 13.31 15.35 4.71
N ALA A 228 14.60 15.00 4.81
CA ALA A 228 15.35 14.41 3.70
C ALA A 228 14.79 13.03 3.29
N LEU A 229 14.43 12.19 4.26
CA LEU A 229 13.79 10.90 3.99
C LEU A 229 12.44 11.06 3.31
N ILE A 230 11.62 12.02 3.73
CA ILE A 230 10.30 12.29 3.13
C ILE A 230 10.46 12.85 1.72
N LEU A 231 11.35 13.82 1.52
CA LEU A 231 11.65 14.33 0.18
C LEU A 231 12.18 13.22 -0.74
N GLY A 232 13.03 12.34 -0.22
CA GLY A 232 13.47 11.15 -0.95
C GLY A 232 12.33 10.20 -1.30
N ALA A 233 11.41 9.96 -0.38
CA ALA A 233 10.22 9.15 -0.63
C ALA A 233 9.27 9.79 -1.66
N LEU A 234 9.06 11.11 -1.58
CA LEU A 234 8.27 11.87 -2.57
C LEU A 234 8.89 11.79 -3.96
N ALA A 235 10.18 12.02 -4.07
CA ALA A 235 10.91 11.91 -5.32
C ALA A 235 10.84 10.49 -5.89
N ALA A 236 11.05 9.47 -5.07
CA ALA A 236 10.95 8.07 -5.48
C ALA A 236 9.54 7.72 -6.00
N ASN A 237 8.48 8.18 -5.32
CA ASN A 237 7.09 7.97 -5.77
C ASN A 237 6.77 8.75 -7.05
N PHE A 238 7.21 10.01 -7.15
CA PHE A 238 6.99 10.84 -8.34
C PHE A 238 7.66 10.23 -9.58
N PHE A 239 8.96 9.93 -9.50
CA PHE A 239 9.70 9.35 -10.62
C PHE A 239 9.31 7.90 -10.90
N GLY A 240 9.01 7.11 -9.86
CA GLY A 240 8.56 5.73 -9.99
C GLY A 240 7.23 5.62 -10.71
N SER A 241 6.27 6.50 -10.43
CA SER A 241 4.96 6.52 -11.13
C SER A 241 5.10 6.96 -12.58
N GLY A 242 5.95 7.97 -12.85
CA GLY A 242 6.25 8.41 -14.20
C GLY A 242 6.92 7.31 -15.03
N TYR A 243 7.90 6.64 -14.44
CA TYR A 243 8.56 5.49 -15.05
C TYR A 243 7.57 4.38 -15.42
N MET A 244 6.69 3.99 -14.52
CA MET A 244 5.66 2.96 -14.78
C MET A 244 4.73 3.35 -15.95
N SER A 245 4.40 4.64 -16.07
CA SER A 245 3.58 5.14 -17.19
C SER A 245 4.29 5.05 -18.54
N LEU A 246 5.62 5.13 -18.56
CA LEU A 246 6.43 5.06 -19.77
C LEU A 246 6.87 3.63 -20.12
N LEU A 247 6.68 2.66 -19.24
CA LEU A 247 7.24 1.31 -19.39
C LEU A 247 6.76 0.62 -20.68
N ILE A 248 5.46 0.69 -20.99
CA ILE A 248 4.88 0.11 -22.19
C ILE A 248 5.41 0.81 -23.46
N PRO A 249 5.28 2.14 -23.61
CA PRO A 249 5.79 2.84 -24.78
C PRO A 249 7.30 2.59 -25.04
N LEU A 250 8.09 2.59 -23.97
CA LEU A 250 9.53 2.35 -24.07
C LEU A 250 9.87 0.92 -24.48
N SER A 251 9.17 -0.08 -23.96
CA SER A 251 9.42 -1.47 -24.33
C SER A 251 9.10 -1.72 -25.80
N VAL A 252 7.99 -1.18 -26.29
CA VAL A 252 7.63 -1.25 -27.72
C VAL A 252 8.68 -0.53 -28.58
N GLN A 253 9.11 0.68 -28.21
CA GLN A 253 10.14 1.43 -28.92
C GLN A 253 11.51 0.70 -28.94
N LYS A 254 11.79 -0.10 -27.91
CA LYS A 254 13.00 -0.94 -27.81
C LYS A 254 12.89 -2.27 -28.55
N GLY A 255 11.75 -2.54 -29.19
CA GLY A 255 11.52 -3.70 -30.04
C GLY A 255 11.03 -4.94 -29.30
N LEU A 256 10.46 -4.82 -28.10
CA LEU A 256 9.83 -5.94 -27.41
C LEU A 256 8.45 -6.23 -28.03
N SER A 257 8.20 -7.50 -28.32
CA SER A 257 6.86 -8.00 -28.62
C SER A 257 5.98 -8.00 -27.35
N THR A 258 4.67 -8.09 -27.52
CA THR A 258 3.72 -8.16 -26.39
C THR A 258 4.03 -9.34 -25.46
N THR A 259 4.45 -10.48 -26.02
CA THR A 259 4.82 -11.67 -25.24
C THR A 259 6.10 -11.43 -24.42
N GLU A 260 7.12 -10.84 -25.04
CA GLU A 260 8.37 -10.48 -24.34
C GLU A 260 8.15 -9.45 -23.27
N PHE A 261 7.25 -8.47 -23.50
CA PHE A 261 6.82 -7.52 -22.47
C PHE A 261 6.17 -8.22 -21.27
N GLY A 262 5.32 -9.23 -21.51
CA GLY A 262 4.74 -10.05 -20.45
C GLY A 262 5.81 -10.74 -19.61
N PHE A 263 6.81 -11.37 -20.22
CA PHE A 263 7.94 -11.99 -19.50
C PHE A 263 8.82 -10.97 -18.77
N PHE A 264 9.01 -9.80 -19.35
CA PHE A 264 9.74 -8.70 -18.71
C PHE A 264 9.06 -8.24 -17.39
N VAL A 265 7.75 -8.05 -17.40
CA VAL A 265 6.98 -7.69 -16.18
C VAL A 265 6.98 -8.83 -15.17
N ALA A 266 6.88 -10.08 -15.64
CA ALA A 266 6.95 -11.25 -14.77
C ALA A 266 8.34 -11.37 -14.09
N ALA A 267 9.41 -11.06 -14.80
CA ALA A 267 10.76 -11.05 -14.24
C ALA A 267 10.91 -9.99 -13.14
N GLY A 268 10.34 -8.79 -13.29
CA GLY A 268 10.30 -7.78 -12.24
C GLY A 268 9.54 -8.24 -10.99
N SER A 269 8.40 -8.93 -11.18
CA SER A 269 7.65 -9.52 -10.08
C SER A 269 8.46 -10.61 -9.34
N LEU A 270 9.20 -11.44 -10.08
CA LEU A 270 10.11 -12.45 -9.51
C LEU A 270 11.24 -11.79 -8.73
N ALA A 271 11.84 -10.73 -9.25
CA ALA A 271 12.87 -9.95 -8.56
C ALA A 271 12.36 -9.42 -7.21
N ALA A 272 11.14 -8.89 -7.18
CA ALA A 272 10.50 -8.41 -5.96
C ALA A 272 10.32 -9.52 -4.92
N VAL A 273 9.84 -10.70 -5.32
CA VAL A 273 9.69 -11.86 -4.44
C VAL A 273 11.04 -12.28 -3.87
N LEU A 274 12.07 -12.41 -4.71
CA LEU A 274 13.42 -12.83 -4.26
C LEU A 274 14.03 -11.79 -3.30
N ALA A 275 13.87 -10.49 -3.56
CA ALA A 275 14.35 -9.44 -2.66
C ALA A 275 13.66 -9.52 -1.29
N MET A 276 12.36 -9.78 -1.25
CA MET A 276 11.60 -9.92 -0.01
C MET A 276 11.99 -11.18 0.77
N LEU A 277 12.18 -12.30 0.08
CA LEU A 277 12.69 -13.53 0.70
C LEU A 277 14.07 -13.30 1.31
N LEU A 278 14.98 -12.64 0.60
CA LEU A 278 16.31 -12.29 1.12
C LEU A 278 16.20 -11.45 2.39
N LEU A 279 15.42 -10.37 2.37
CA LEU A 279 15.21 -9.51 3.53
C LEU A 279 14.46 -10.19 4.68
N GLY A 280 13.63 -11.19 4.38
CA GLY A 280 12.96 -12.02 5.38
C GLY A 280 13.93 -12.90 6.18
N VAL A 281 15.08 -13.27 5.59
CA VAL A 281 16.10 -14.14 6.22
C VAL A 281 17.24 -13.31 6.81
N VAL A 282 17.67 -12.24 6.15
CA VAL A 282 18.85 -11.45 6.53
C VAL A 282 18.50 -10.42 7.60
N LYS A 283 19.23 -10.45 8.72
CA LYS A 283 19.15 -9.40 9.75
C LYS A 283 20.12 -8.27 9.43
N ILE A 284 19.59 -7.09 9.17
CA ILE A 284 20.39 -5.89 8.85
C ILE A 284 20.58 -5.05 10.12
N PRO A 285 21.82 -4.87 10.62
CA PRO A 285 22.11 -4.03 11.76
C PRO A 285 21.73 -2.57 11.49
N ALA A 286 21.23 -1.86 12.51
CA ALA A 286 20.72 -0.49 12.39
C ALA A 286 21.75 0.47 11.75
N LYS A 287 23.04 0.35 12.10
CA LYS A 287 24.15 1.17 11.60
C LYS A 287 24.35 1.09 10.08
N HIS A 288 23.90 0.00 9.43
CA HIS A 288 24.08 -0.21 7.99
C HIS A 288 22.83 0.12 7.16
N LYS A 289 21.65 0.28 7.78
CA LYS A 289 20.39 0.48 7.07
C LYS A 289 20.41 1.68 6.12
N MET A 290 20.91 2.83 6.60
CA MET A 290 21.00 4.05 5.78
C MET A 290 21.99 3.89 4.61
N LYS A 291 23.16 3.29 4.84
CA LYS A 291 24.16 3.07 3.77
C LYS A 291 23.62 2.12 2.70
N LEU A 292 22.96 1.04 3.13
CA LEU A 292 22.35 0.06 2.22
C LEU A 292 21.16 0.68 1.46
N PHE A 293 20.35 1.50 2.11
CA PHE A 293 19.26 2.24 1.47
C PHE A 293 19.78 3.14 0.34
N VAL A 294 20.76 4.01 0.63
CA VAL A 294 21.35 4.90 -0.37
C VAL A 294 22.01 4.08 -1.49
N GLY A 295 22.79 3.05 -1.14
CA GLY A 295 23.44 2.17 -2.11
C GLY A 295 22.46 1.46 -3.03
N ALA A 296 21.36 0.92 -2.48
CA ALA A 296 20.34 0.24 -3.26
C ALA A 296 19.67 1.17 -4.29
N PHE A 297 19.27 2.38 -3.90
CA PHE A 297 18.65 3.33 -4.84
C PHE A 297 19.65 3.88 -5.86
N THR A 298 20.90 4.12 -5.47
CA THR A 298 21.95 4.55 -6.41
C THR A 298 22.23 3.50 -7.46
N LEU A 299 22.40 2.24 -7.05
CA LEU A 299 22.62 1.12 -7.96
C LEU A 299 21.40 0.85 -8.83
N GLN A 300 20.18 0.89 -8.26
CA GLN A 300 18.93 0.80 -9.01
C GLN A 300 18.90 1.82 -10.15
N THR A 301 19.14 3.10 -9.84
CA THR A 301 19.16 4.18 -10.84
C THR A 301 20.21 3.91 -11.92
N GLY A 302 21.39 3.44 -11.54
CA GLY A 302 22.42 3.04 -12.47
C GLY A 302 21.97 1.93 -13.43
N PHE A 303 21.35 0.86 -12.92
CA PHE A 303 20.84 -0.24 -13.73
C PHE A 303 19.69 0.19 -14.64
N LEU A 304 18.84 1.11 -14.21
CA LEU A 304 17.79 1.68 -15.06
C LEU A 304 18.39 2.47 -16.22
N ILE A 305 19.37 3.32 -15.97
CA ILE A 305 20.08 4.09 -17.01
C ILE A 305 20.74 3.14 -18.00
N VAL A 306 21.47 2.14 -17.50
CA VAL A 306 22.12 1.12 -18.33
C VAL A 306 21.08 0.34 -19.17
N GLY A 307 19.93 0.02 -18.58
CA GLY A 307 18.82 -0.60 -19.28
C GLY A 307 18.31 0.23 -20.46
N PHE A 308 18.19 1.55 -20.27
CA PHE A 308 17.76 2.48 -21.32
C PHE A 308 18.78 2.62 -22.46
N LEU A 309 20.07 2.41 -22.22
CA LEU A 309 21.11 2.52 -23.25
C LEU A 309 21.11 1.30 -24.20
N GLY A 310 20.70 0.12 -23.73
CA GLY A 310 20.68 -1.09 -24.54
C GLY A 310 19.37 -1.33 -25.27
N ARG A 311 19.33 -2.42 -26.04
CA ARG A 311 18.16 -2.89 -26.80
C ARG A 311 18.01 -4.42 -26.67
N GLY A 312 16.79 -4.88 -26.95
CA GLY A 312 16.46 -6.31 -26.98
C GLY A 312 16.06 -6.85 -25.62
N PHE A 313 15.26 -7.92 -25.67
CA PHE A 313 14.61 -8.53 -24.52
C PHE A 313 15.58 -8.98 -23.40
N PRO A 314 16.68 -9.72 -23.65
CA PRO A 314 17.55 -10.19 -22.57
C PRO A 314 18.23 -9.05 -21.82
N TRP A 315 18.66 -8.00 -22.54
CA TRP A 315 19.32 -6.85 -21.94
C TRP A 315 18.38 -6.07 -21.02
N LEU A 316 17.22 -5.72 -21.55
CA LEU A 316 16.21 -4.99 -20.77
C LEU A 316 15.76 -5.80 -19.56
N THR A 317 15.44 -7.08 -19.75
CA THR A 317 14.97 -7.93 -18.67
C THR A 317 16.00 -8.10 -17.55
N SER A 318 17.27 -8.30 -17.90
CA SER A 318 18.34 -8.47 -16.89
C SER A 318 18.59 -7.19 -16.09
N THR A 319 18.68 -6.04 -16.75
CA THR A 319 18.95 -4.76 -16.08
C THR A 319 17.79 -4.32 -15.20
N PHE A 320 16.56 -4.52 -15.66
CA PHE A 320 15.37 -4.21 -14.91
C PHE A 320 15.14 -5.17 -13.74
N PHE A 321 15.40 -6.46 -13.93
CA PHE A 321 15.34 -7.45 -12.84
C PHE A 321 16.22 -7.03 -11.67
N ILE A 322 17.48 -6.63 -11.94
CA ILE A 322 18.39 -6.15 -10.89
C ILE A 322 17.90 -4.83 -10.30
N GLY A 323 17.39 -3.93 -11.15
CA GLY A 323 16.82 -2.65 -10.72
C GLY A 323 15.64 -2.84 -9.79
N ASP A 324 14.67 -3.68 -10.13
CA ASP A 324 13.48 -3.96 -9.31
C ASP A 324 13.84 -4.70 -8.01
N PHE A 325 14.82 -5.61 -8.06
CA PHE A 325 15.35 -6.27 -6.87
C PHE A 325 15.91 -5.25 -5.87
N LEU A 326 16.73 -4.32 -6.34
CA LEU A 326 17.32 -3.25 -5.53
C LEU A 326 16.26 -2.24 -5.06
N ASN A 327 15.25 -1.96 -5.88
CA ASN A 327 14.12 -1.09 -5.52
C ASN A 327 13.38 -1.60 -4.29
N VAL A 328 13.06 -2.89 -4.27
CA VAL A 328 12.36 -3.51 -3.15
C VAL A 328 13.19 -3.46 -1.87
N ILE A 329 14.49 -3.72 -1.97
CA ILE A 329 15.41 -3.60 -0.83
C ILE A 329 15.44 -2.15 -0.32
N GLY A 330 15.60 -1.19 -1.23
CA GLY A 330 15.64 0.23 -0.89
C GLY A 330 14.36 0.70 -0.19
N ASN A 331 13.19 0.36 -0.73
CA ASN A 331 11.90 0.72 -0.14
C ASN A 331 11.68 0.09 1.25
N ALA A 332 12.04 -1.17 1.44
CA ALA A 332 11.91 -1.83 2.75
C ALA A 332 12.81 -1.17 3.81
N LEU A 333 14.03 -0.80 3.43
CA LEU A 333 14.97 -0.10 4.31
C LEU A 333 14.51 1.33 4.60
N LEU A 334 14.00 2.05 3.59
CA LEU A 334 13.43 3.40 3.74
C LEU A 334 12.28 3.39 4.75
N ASN A 335 11.29 2.52 4.53
CA ASN A 335 10.12 2.41 5.40
C ASN A 335 10.53 2.08 6.84
N ALA A 336 11.40 1.09 7.05
CA ALA A 336 11.88 0.74 8.38
C ALA A 336 12.65 1.88 9.07
N THR A 337 13.44 2.65 8.30
CA THR A 337 14.21 3.78 8.84
C THR A 337 13.29 4.95 9.19
N MET A 338 12.33 5.27 8.34
CA MET A 338 11.31 6.30 8.61
C MET A 338 10.54 5.98 9.91
N ILE A 339 10.08 4.73 10.05
CA ILE A 339 9.34 4.29 11.23
C ILE A 339 10.12 4.52 12.52
N LEU A 340 11.43 4.19 12.50
CA LEU A 340 12.30 4.34 13.67
C LEU A 340 12.63 5.81 13.98
N ALA A 341 12.65 6.67 12.98
CA ALA A 341 12.92 8.09 13.12
C ALA A 341 11.72 8.88 13.69
N ILE A 342 10.51 8.38 13.57
CA ILE A 342 9.30 9.07 13.99
C ILE A 342 8.96 8.76 15.45
N PRO A 343 8.77 9.77 16.32
CA PRO A 343 8.28 9.60 17.69
C PRO A 343 6.94 8.84 17.73
N ARG A 344 6.74 7.98 18.73
CA ARG A 344 5.57 7.09 18.83
C ARG A 344 4.24 7.83 18.84
N ASP A 345 4.20 8.97 19.51
CA ASP A 345 3.02 9.82 19.69
C ASP A 345 2.60 10.58 18.43
N LYS A 346 3.43 10.57 17.38
CA LYS A 346 3.21 11.31 16.12
C LYS A 346 3.25 10.41 14.88
N ARG A 347 3.40 9.08 15.05
CA ARG A 347 3.58 8.15 13.94
C ARG A 347 2.42 8.19 12.95
N ALA A 348 1.18 8.06 13.43
CA ALA A 348 0.03 8.04 12.55
C ALA A 348 -0.15 9.37 11.81
N THR A 349 0.06 10.50 12.49
CA THR A 349 0.02 11.84 11.87
C THR A 349 1.07 11.98 10.78
N VAL A 350 2.33 11.63 11.05
CA VAL A 350 3.43 11.73 10.07
C VAL A 350 3.21 10.77 8.90
N PHE A 351 2.77 9.54 9.14
CA PHE A 351 2.41 8.61 8.07
C PHE A 351 1.26 9.12 7.21
N GLY A 352 0.24 9.72 7.83
CA GLY A 352 -0.86 10.37 7.12
C GLY A 352 -0.36 11.45 6.17
N PHE A 353 0.56 12.31 6.61
CA PHE A 353 1.20 13.33 5.78
C PHE A 353 1.99 12.72 4.62
N VAL A 354 2.91 11.81 4.93
CA VAL A 354 3.76 11.16 3.91
C VAL A 354 2.92 10.48 2.85
N SER A 355 1.87 9.76 3.25
CA SER A 355 0.92 9.13 2.32
C SER A 355 0.23 10.14 1.43
N SER A 356 -0.30 11.23 1.98
CA SER A 356 -1.00 12.26 1.22
C SER A 356 -0.11 12.90 0.17
N PHE A 357 1.11 13.30 0.56
CA PHE A 357 2.09 13.87 -0.36
C PHE A 357 2.55 12.86 -1.41
N SER A 358 2.75 11.60 -1.03
CA SER A 358 3.12 10.53 -1.98
C SER A 358 2.04 10.35 -3.05
N ILE A 359 0.76 10.31 -2.67
CA ILE A 359 -0.37 10.19 -3.59
C ILE A 359 -0.47 11.43 -4.49
N ALA A 360 -0.30 12.64 -3.94
CA ALA A 360 -0.27 13.87 -4.72
C ALA A 360 0.88 13.87 -5.74
N GLY A 361 2.08 13.44 -5.32
CA GLY A 361 3.25 13.29 -6.21
C GLY A 361 3.00 12.30 -7.34
N MET A 362 2.39 11.15 -7.03
CA MET A 362 1.99 10.14 -8.04
C MET A 362 0.97 10.70 -9.04
N ALA A 363 -0.04 11.41 -8.57
CA ALA A 363 -1.06 12.02 -9.42
C ALA A 363 -0.47 13.09 -10.36
N LEU A 364 0.39 13.97 -9.85
CA LEU A 364 1.10 14.98 -10.64
C LEU A 364 2.02 14.34 -11.69
N SER A 365 2.72 13.28 -11.32
CA SER A 365 3.58 12.52 -12.23
C SER A 365 2.77 11.91 -13.38
N THR A 366 1.66 11.25 -13.07
CA THR A 366 0.79 10.62 -14.10
C THR A 366 0.20 11.65 -15.06
N LEU A 367 -0.21 12.81 -14.56
CA LEU A 367 -0.69 13.91 -15.39
C LEU A 367 0.42 14.50 -16.26
N GLY A 368 1.60 14.73 -15.71
CA GLY A 368 2.75 15.28 -16.43
C GLY A 368 3.24 14.38 -17.56
N TYR A 369 3.33 13.07 -17.33
CA TYR A 369 3.75 12.10 -18.35
C TYR A 369 2.64 11.72 -19.30
N GLY A 370 1.37 11.72 -18.87
CA GLY A 370 0.20 11.42 -19.69
C GLY A 370 -0.14 12.52 -20.70
N SER A 371 0.27 13.78 -20.44
CA SER A 371 0.06 14.93 -21.31
C SER A 371 1.16 15.12 -22.37
N SER A 372 2.17 14.26 -22.41
CA SER A 372 3.18 14.29 -23.47
C SER A 372 2.51 14.15 -24.83
N PRO A 373 2.69 15.11 -25.76
CA PRO A 373 2.00 15.08 -27.06
C PRO A 373 2.34 13.77 -27.77
N LYS A 374 1.30 13.06 -28.23
CA LYS A 374 1.46 11.94 -29.15
C LYS A 374 2.27 12.50 -30.35
N ARG A 375 3.57 12.20 -30.42
CA ARG A 375 4.30 12.40 -31.66
C ARG A 375 3.63 11.48 -32.67
N SER A 376 2.82 12.08 -33.53
CA SER A 376 2.34 11.44 -34.76
C SER A 376 3.56 10.94 -35.54
N THR A 377 3.71 9.65 -35.56
CA THR A 377 4.54 8.97 -36.57
C THR A 377 3.76 8.89 -37.84
#